data_c11d09ce8dde0039f7f2f11b66327b22
#
_entry.id   c11d09ce8dde0039f7f2f11b66327b22
#
_cell.length_a   1.000
_cell.length_b   1.000
_cell.length_c   1.000
_cell.angle_alpha   90.00
_cell.angle_beta   90.00
_cell.angle_gamma   90.00
#
_symmetry.space_group_name_H-M   'P 1'
#
loop_
_entity.id
_entity.type
_entity.pdbx_description
1 polymer ?
#
loop_
_entity_poly.entity_id
_entity_poly.type
_entity_poly.pdbx_seq_one_letter_code
_entity_poly.pdbx_strand_id
1 'polypeptide(L)'
;MLSQHSKNDPYFQRSIATGLLYKSVDLLAILAAALLPAAILFDDFAWPDSRYQVAMLMSLLLALIVFERFDLYQPWRGRSLTDQAGSIILAWTTVFGLLIIGAFLLKSSSHFSRVWSASWYALGFVCLFAARALTMIGLRSLRRRGWNHKQAIIVGAGSWGREVAARLKAAEWMGLDIVAFFDPDDTHHGDDIDGAPVVGHYDRLPEFLENTEVDDIWI
;
A
#
# COMPACT_ATOMS: atom_id res chain seq x y z
N MET A 1 -6.62 30.02 -9.03
CA MET A 1 -5.68 30.20 -7.91
C MET A 1 -5.75 28.94 -7.06
N LEU A 2 -5.06 27.87 -7.43
CA LEU A 2 -5.04 26.59 -6.68
C LEU A 2 -3.83 26.64 -5.77
N SER A 3 -4.15 26.65 -4.48
CA SER A 3 -3.28 26.77 -3.33
C SER A 3 -2.08 25.83 -3.40
N GLN A 4 -0.89 26.35 -3.18
CA GLN A 4 0.29 25.61 -2.77
C GLN A 4 -0.02 24.87 -1.46
N HIS A 5 -0.48 23.62 -1.54
CA HIS A 5 -0.54 22.76 -0.36
C HIS A 5 0.90 22.56 0.13
N SER A 6 1.12 23.02 1.32
CA SER A 6 2.41 23.04 2.00
C SER A 6 3.04 21.65 2.05
N LYS A 7 4.33 21.53 1.69
CA LYS A 7 5.16 20.33 1.85
C LYS A 7 5.23 19.80 3.30
N ASN A 8 4.61 20.48 4.25
CA ASN A 8 4.55 20.13 5.68
C ASN A 8 3.19 19.56 6.11
N ASP A 9 2.31 19.22 5.16
CA ASP A 9 1.06 18.56 5.48
C ASP A 9 1.35 17.17 6.09
N PRO A 10 0.96 16.90 7.35
CA PRO A 10 1.21 15.61 8.01
C PRO A 10 0.63 14.44 7.23
N TYR A 11 -0.40 14.65 6.42
CA TYR A 11 -1.02 13.62 5.58
C TYR A 11 -0.15 13.26 4.37
N PHE A 12 0.47 14.25 3.74
CA PHE A 12 1.41 14.03 2.65
C PHE A 12 2.63 13.25 3.14
N GLN A 13 3.15 13.57 4.32
CA GLN A 13 4.26 12.84 4.95
C GLN A 13 3.88 11.41 5.32
N ARG A 14 2.67 11.17 5.85
CA ARG A 14 2.18 9.81 6.20
C ARG A 14 1.95 8.94 4.96
N SER A 15 1.47 9.52 3.87
CA SER A 15 1.32 8.82 2.59
C SER A 15 2.68 8.40 2.01
N ILE A 16 3.68 9.30 2.07
CA ILE A 16 5.06 9.00 1.65
C ILE A 16 5.67 7.91 2.54
N ALA A 17 5.51 8.01 3.86
CA ALA A 17 6.05 7.03 4.80
C ALA A 17 5.49 5.62 4.55
N THR A 18 4.19 5.50 4.27
CA THR A 18 3.57 4.23 3.93
C THR A 18 4.09 3.68 2.61
N GLY A 19 4.25 4.53 1.59
CA GLY A 19 4.83 4.14 0.30
C GLY A 19 6.28 3.67 0.43
N LEU A 20 7.10 4.37 1.23
CA LEU A 20 8.47 3.97 1.53
C LEU A 20 8.54 2.64 2.29
N LEU A 21 7.63 2.41 3.24
CA LEU A 21 7.54 1.14 3.96
C LEU A 21 7.28 -0.02 2.99
N TYR A 22 6.31 0.11 2.08
CA TYR A 22 6.04 -0.93 1.08
C TYR A 22 7.26 -1.18 0.19
N LYS A 23 7.91 -0.11 -0.31
CA LYS A 23 9.13 -0.23 -1.13
C LYS A 23 10.24 -0.97 -0.37
N SER A 24 10.50 -0.58 0.87
CA SER A 24 11.55 -1.22 1.68
C SER A 24 11.27 -2.69 1.96
N VAL A 25 10.03 -3.03 2.29
CA VAL A 25 9.63 -4.42 2.58
C VAL A 25 9.73 -5.29 1.34
N ASP A 26 9.32 -4.78 0.16
CA ASP A 26 9.46 -5.52 -1.10
C ASP A 26 10.93 -5.76 -1.47
N LEU A 27 11.80 -4.74 -1.33
CA LEU A 27 13.23 -4.89 -1.60
C LEU A 27 13.88 -5.93 -0.68
N LEU A 28 13.52 -5.92 0.61
CA LEU A 28 13.97 -6.93 1.57
C LEU A 28 13.47 -8.33 1.21
N ALA A 29 12.22 -8.45 0.75
CA ALA A 29 11.65 -9.72 0.31
C ALA A 29 12.38 -10.28 -0.91
N ILE A 30 12.71 -9.44 -1.90
CA ILE A 30 13.47 -9.82 -3.09
C ILE A 30 14.89 -10.29 -2.71
N LEU A 31 15.55 -9.55 -1.81
CA LEU A 31 16.86 -9.94 -1.31
C LEU A 31 16.83 -11.26 -0.54
N ALA A 32 15.87 -11.42 0.36
CA ALA A 32 15.70 -12.67 1.11
C ALA A 32 15.48 -13.85 0.16
N ALA A 33 14.64 -13.68 -0.86
CA ALA A 33 14.37 -14.70 -1.87
C ALA A 33 15.60 -15.08 -2.68
N ALA A 34 16.56 -14.17 -2.87
CA ALA A 34 17.81 -14.43 -3.58
C ALA A 34 18.86 -15.10 -2.67
N LEU A 35 18.97 -14.63 -1.42
CA LEU A 35 19.97 -15.09 -0.47
C LEU A 35 19.66 -16.47 0.12
N LEU A 36 18.39 -16.80 0.35
CA LEU A 36 17.99 -18.10 0.89
C LEU A 36 18.47 -19.28 0.02
N PRO A 37 18.20 -19.33 -1.30
CA PRO A 37 18.73 -20.40 -2.13
C PRO A 37 20.26 -20.31 -2.29
N ALA A 38 20.86 -19.12 -2.23
CA ALA A 38 22.32 -18.99 -2.29
C ALA A 38 22.97 -19.63 -1.06
N ALA A 39 22.44 -19.42 0.13
CA ALA A 39 22.94 -20.02 1.36
C ALA A 39 22.81 -21.56 1.41
N ILE A 40 21.86 -22.12 0.64
CA ILE A 40 21.63 -23.58 0.57
C ILE A 40 22.49 -24.24 -0.51
N LEU A 41 22.68 -23.55 -1.64
CA LEU A 41 23.30 -24.12 -2.84
C LEU A 41 24.82 -23.89 -2.91
N PHE A 42 25.32 -22.86 -2.24
CA PHE A 42 26.74 -22.51 -2.22
C PHE A 42 27.28 -22.83 -0.81
N ASP A 43 28.14 -23.84 -0.71
CA ASP A 43 28.63 -24.50 0.52
C ASP A 43 29.39 -23.61 1.51
N ASP A 44 29.74 -22.40 1.13
CA ASP A 44 30.34 -21.41 2.02
C ASP A 44 29.32 -20.31 2.30
N PHE A 45 29.12 -19.98 3.57
CA PHE A 45 28.42 -18.79 4.05
C PHE A 45 29.12 -17.49 3.60
N ALA A 46 29.96 -17.62 2.59
CA ALA A 46 30.60 -16.52 1.88
C ALA A 46 29.52 -15.82 1.02
N TRP A 47 29.59 -14.50 0.98
CA TRP A 47 28.77 -13.70 0.06
C TRP A 47 28.81 -14.30 -1.34
N PRO A 48 27.67 -14.40 -2.04
CA PRO A 48 27.64 -14.88 -3.42
C PRO A 48 28.66 -14.13 -4.28
N ASP A 49 29.27 -14.82 -5.24
CA ASP A 49 30.20 -14.21 -6.19
C ASP A 49 29.65 -12.87 -6.72
N SER A 50 30.53 -11.94 -7.03
CA SER A 50 30.21 -10.57 -7.47
C SER A 50 29.14 -10.51 -8.57
N ARG A 51 29.06 -11.52 -9.43
CA ARG A 51 28.04 -11.65 -10.49
C ARG A 51 26.63 -11.77 -9.93
N TYR A 52 26.46 -12.58 -8.88
CA TYR A 52 25.16 -12.75 -8.21
C TYR A 52 24.77 -11.47 -7.46
N GLN A 53 25.76 -10.78 -6.85
CA GLN A 53 25.53 -9.49 -6.19
C GLN A 53 25.05 -8.44 -7.19
N VAL A 54 25.65 -8.37 -8.38
CA VAL A 54 25.22 -7.46 -9.46
C VAL A 54 23.80 -7.81 -9.91
N ALA A 55 23.47 -9.09 -10.09
CA ALA A 55 22.12 -9.50 -10.46
C ALA A 55 21.09 -9.12 -9.40
N MET A 56 21.42 -9.31 -8.12
CA MET A 56 20.56 -8.87 -7.00
C MET A 56 20.38 -7.34 -7.02
N LEU A 57 21.44 -6.56 -7.15
CA LEU A 57 21.37 -5.10 -7.21
C LEU A 57 20.51 -4.64 -8.39
N MET A 58 20.71 -5.21 -9.59
CA MET A 58 19.91 -4.91 -10.78
C MET A 58 18.44 -5.26 -10.56
N SER A 59 18.14 -6.37 -9.88
CA SER A 59 16.75 -6.72 -9.56
C SER A 59 16.09 -5.70 -8.67
N LEU A 60 16.78 -5.15 -7.67
CA LEU A 60 16.24 -4.12 -6.78
C LEU A 60 15.96 -2.83 -7.54
N LEU A 61 16.89 -2.39 -8.41
CA LEU A 61 16.70 -1.20 -9.24
C LEU A 61 15.53 -1.36 -10.21
N LEU A 62 15.45 -2.51 -10.89
CA LEU A 62 14.34 -2.82 -11.78
C LEU A 62 13.02 -2.91 -11.02
N ALA A 63 13.01 -3.52 -9.83
CA ALA A 63 11.80 -3.63 -9.02
C ALA A 63 11.27 -2.24 -8.63
N LEU A 64 12.11 -1.29 -8.26
CA LEU A 64 11.69 0.08 -7.95
C LEU A 64 10.94 0.74 -9.10
N ILE A 65 11.43 0.53 -10.33
CA ILE A 65 10.84 1.11 -11.54
C ILE A 65 9.57 0.35 -11.95
N VAL A 66 9.68 -0.98 -12.05
CA VAL A 66 8.60 -1.83 -12.56
C VAL A 66 7.41 -1.85 -11.60
N PHE A 67 7.64 -2.01 -10.29
CA PHE A 67 6.55 -2.07 -9.30
C PHE A 67 5.75 -0.77 -9.22
N GLU A 68 6.41 0.37 -9.48
CA GLU A 68 5.73 1.65 -9.57
C GLU A 68 4.82 1.74 -10.81
N ARG A 69 5.25 1.16 -11.94
CA ARG A 69 4.44 1.08 -13.18
C ARG A 69 3.22 0.16 -13.07
N PHE A 70 3.26 -0.81 -12.17
CA PHE A 70 2.13 -1.70 -11.87
C PHE A 70 1.28 -1.23 -10.69
N ASP A 71 1.43 0.04 -10.29
CA ASP A 71 0.67 0.68 -9.20
C ASP A 71 0.73 -0.07 -7.85
N LEU A 72 1.83 -0.80 -7.60
CA LEU A 72 1.98 -1.60 -6.37
C LEU A 72 2.21 -0.75 -5.11
N TYR A 73 2.49 0.54 -5.24
CA TYR A 73 2.76 1.47 -4.16
C TYR A 73 1.67 2.51 -3.93
N GLN A 74 0.57 2.43 -4.67
CA GLN A 74 -0.60 3.27 -4.47
C GLN A 74 -1.27 2.96 -3.11
N PRO A 75 -1.92 3.94 -2.46
CA PRO A 75 -2.63 3.71 -1.20
C PRO A 75 -3.82 2.78 -1.42
N TRP A 76 -3.70 1.55 -0.95
CA TRP A 76 -4.62 0.44 -1.19
C TRP A 76 -5.69 0.31 -0.09
N ARG A 77 -6.34 1.42 0.30
CA ARG A 77 -7.47 1.35 1.23
C ARG A 77 -8.66 0.67 0.55
N GLY A 78 -9.14 -0.44 1.15
CA GLY A 78 -10.31 -1.17 0.65
C GLY A 78 -10.05 -2.25 -0.42
N ARG A 79 -8.82 -2.41 -0.94
CA ARG A 79 -8.53 -3.50 -1.87
C ARG A 79 -8.08 -4.78 -1.15
N SER A 80 -8.45 -5.93 -1.71
CA SER A 80 -8.09 -7.25 -1.20
C SER A 80 -6.69 -7.69 -1.66
N LEU A 81 -6.11 -8.70 -1.00
CA LEU A 81 -4.85 -9.32 -1.46
C LEU A 81 -5.00 -9.96 -2.84
N THR A 82 -6.19 -10.46 -3.18
CA THR A 82 -6.48 -11.06 -4.49
C THR A 82 -6.37 -10.06 -5.62
N ASP A 83 -6.81 -8.80 -5.39
CA ASP A 83 -6.72 -7.74 -6.40
C ASP A 83 -5.26 -7.34 -6.69
N GLN A 84 -4.39 -7.50 -5.69
CA GLN A 84 -2.96 -7.23 -5.83
C GLN A 84 -2.18 -8.38 -6.44
N ALA A 85 -2.70 -9.61 -6.32
CA ALA A 85 -1.98 -10.82 -6.74
C ALA A 85 -1.56 -10.77 -8.22
N GLY A 86 -2.47 -10.38 -9.10
CA GLY A 86 -2.19 -10.24 -10.53
C GLY A 86 -1.06 -9.24 -10.81
N SER A 87 -1.11 -8.07 -10.17
CA SER A 87 -0.08 -7.03 -10.32
C SER A 87 1.29 -7.49 -9.81
N ILE A 88 1.34 -8.20 -8.68
CA ILE A 88 2.60 -8.74 -8.13
C ILE A 88 3.19 -9.79 -9.08
N ILE A 89 2.35 -10.71 -9.59
CA ILE A 89 2.80 -11.75 -10.52
C ILE A 89 3.38 -11.12 -11.78
N LEU A 90 2.66 -10.19 -12.40
CA LEU A 90 3.09 -9.53 -13.61
C LEU A 90 4.36 -8.70 -13.40
N ALA A 91 4.39 -7.90 -12.33
CA ALA A 91 5.53 -7.04 -12.02
C ALA A 91 6.80 -7.86 -11.75
N TRP A 92 6.71 -8.89 -10.90
CA TRP A 92 7.86 -9.74 -10.60
C TRP A 92 8.35 -10.54 -11.82
N THR A 93 7.41 -11.10 -12.60
CA THR A 93 7.75 -11.77 -13.86
C THR A 93 8.43 -10.82 -14.85
N THR A 94 7.99 -9.57 -14.94
CA THR A 94 8.61 -8.55 -15.77
C THR A 94 10.04 -8.25 -15.33
N VAL A 95 10.26 -8.03 -14.02
CA VAL A 95 11.61 -7.82 -13.47
C VAL A 95 12.52 -9.00 -13.83
N PHE A 96 12.06 -10.22 -13.59
CA PHE A 96 12.86 -11.42 -13.84
C PHE A 96 13.12 -11.63 -15.34
N GLY A 97 12.14 -11.37 -16.18
CA GLY A 97 12.28 -11.40 -17.64
C GLY A 97 13.34 -10.40 -18.14
N LEU A 98 13.33 -9.16 -17.62
CA LEU A 98 14.33 -8.16 -17.94
C LEU A 98 15.74 -8.58 -17.51
N LEU A 99 15.88 -9.22 -16.35
CA LEU A 99 17.16 -9.76 -15.88
C LEU A 99 17.69 -10.86 -16.82
N ILE A 100 16.80 -11.78 -17.23
CA ILE A 100 17.17 -12.86 -18.17
C ILE A 100 17.60 -12.27 -19.54
N ILE A 101 16.83 -11.33 -20.08
CA ILE A 101 17.17 -10.65 -21.33
C ILE A 101 18.51 -9.94 -21.21
N GLY A 102 18.73 -9.19 -20.13
CA GLY A 102 19.99 -8.52 -19.85
C GLY A 102 21.18 -9.48 -19.76
N ALA A 103 21.03 -10.59 -19.03
CA ALA A 103 22.07 -11.62 -18.93
C ALA A 103 22.37 -12.28 -20.28
N PHE A 104 21.35 -12.48 -21.12
CA PHE A 104 21.54 -13.01 -22.47
C PHE A 104 22.28 -12.04 -23.39
N LEU A 105 21.88 -10.76 -23.42
CA LEU A 105 22.53 -9.72 -24.22
C LEU A 105 23.99 -9.51 -23.85
N LEU A 106 24.31 -9.58 -22.55
CA LEU A 106 25.66 -9.47 -22.01
C LEU A 106 26.47 -10.79 -22.13
N LYS A 107 25.90 -11.84 -22.73
CA LYS A 107 26.50 -13.17 -22.85
C LYS A 107 26.95 -13.76 -21.52
N SER A 108 26.34 -13.35 -20.41
CA SER A 108 26.68 -13.78 -19.05
C SER A 108 25.75 -14.87 -18.49
N SER A 109 24.72 -15.27 -19.23
CA SER A 109 23.71 -16.24 -18.80
C SER A 109 24.27 -17.62 -18.44
N SER A 110 25.37 -18.03 -19.05
CA SER A 110 26.05 -19.32 -18.76
C SER A 110 26.74 -19.36 -17.39
N HIS A 111 26.95 -18.20 -16.76
CA HIS A 111 27.65 -18.08 -15.50
C HIS A 111 26.73 -18.18 -14.27
N PHE A 112 25.41 -18.17 -14.48
CA PHE A 112 24.43 -18.28 -13.41
C PHE A 112 23.92 -19.70 -13.22
N SER A 113 23.82 -20.14 -11.99
CA SER A 113 23.17 -21.41 -11.64
C SER A 113 21.68 -21.36 -12.03
N ARG A 114 21.25 -22.30 -12.87
CA ARG A 114 19.83 -22.41 -13.27
C ARG A 114 18.95 -22.72 -12.06
N VAL A 115 19.43 -23.57 -11.16
CA VAL A 115 18.72 -23.96 -9.94
C VAL A 115 18.52 -22.74 -9.04
N TRP A 116 19.57 -21.95 -8.82
CA TRP A 116 19.50 -20.72 -8.04
C TRP A 116 18.52 -19.73 -8.65
N SER A 117 18.60 -19.49 -9.95
CA SER A 117 17.71 -18.54 -10.64
C SER A 117 16.24 -18.98 -10.57
N ALA A 118 15.96 -20.26 -10.79
CA ALA A 118 14.60 -20.79 -10.69
C ALA A 118 14.05 -20.73 -9.26
N SER A 119 14.88 -21.08 -8.28
CA SER A 119 14.54 -20.98 -6.86
C SER A 119 14.29 -19.54 -6.44
N TRP A 120 15.12 -18.59 -6.86
CA TRP A 120 14.95 -17.17 -6.60
C TRP A 120 13.63 -16.64 -7.18
N TYR A 121 13.33 -17.00 -8.44
CA TYR A 121 12.07 -16.64 -9.08
C TYR A 121 10.86 -17.14 -8.30
N ALA A 122 10.84 -18.42 -7.94
CA ALA A 122 9.75 -19.04 -7.21
C ALA A 122 9.60 -18.48 -5.77
N LEU A 123 10.72 -18.39 -5.03
CA LEU A 123 10.74 -17.82 -3.68
C LEU A 123 10.40 -16.34 -3.69
N GLY A 124 10.71 -15.60 -4.77
CA GLY A 124 10.33 -14.22 -4.94
C GLY A 124 8.83 -14.00 -4.81
N PHE A 125 8.01 -14.85 -5.42
CA PHE A 125 6.55 -14.80 -5.22
C PHE A 125 6.18 -15.02 -3.76
N VAL A 126 6.68 -16.09 -3.16
CA VAL A 126 6.36 -16.44 -1.76
C VAL A 126 6.73 -15.29 -0.82
N CYS A 127 7.94 -14.75 -0.96
CA CYS A 127 8.42 -13.65 -0.12
C CYS A 127 7.62 -12.36 -0.35
N LEU A 128 7.32 -12.00 -1.60
CA LEU A 128 6.54 -10.80 -1.92
C LEU A 128 5.10 -10.91 -1.40
N PHE A 129 4.44 -12.05 -1.57
CA PHE A 129 3.10 -12.26 -1.02
C PHE A 129 3.10 -12.25 0.49
N ALA A 130 4.05 -12.93 1.13
CA ALA A 130 4.20 -12.93 2.59
C ALA A 130 4.47 -11.50 3.11
N ALA A 131 5.36 -10.76 2.46
CA ALA A 131 5.67 -9.37 2.78
C ALA A 131 4.42 -8.48 2.72
N ARG A 132 3.61 -8.61 1.67
CA ARG A 132 2.34 -7.88 1.52
C ARG A 132 1.32 -8.25 2.58
N ALA A 133 1.15 -9.54 2.84
CA ALA A 133 0.24 -10.02 3.87
C ALA A 133 0.65 -9.50 5.26
N LEU A 134 1.92 -9.62 5.62
CA LEU A 134 2.45 -9.15 6.90
C LEU A 134 2.32 -7.64 7.07
N THR A 135 2.65 -6.87 6.02
CA THR A 135 2.49 -5.40 6.04
C THR A 135 1.01 -5.02 6.22
N MET A 136 0.11 -5.69 5.50
CA MET A 136 -1.33 -5.44 5.61
C MET A 136 -1.85 -5.78 7.01
N ILE A 137 -1.47 -6.93 7.57
CA ILE A 137 -1.85 -7.34 8.93
C ILE A 137 -1.31 -6.37 9.97
N GLY A 138 -0.03 -5.98 9.83
CA GLY A 138 0.61 -5.01 10.72
C GLY A 138 -0.08 -3.65 10.70
N LEU A 139 -0.34 -3.10 9.51
CA LEU A 139 -1.05 -1.83 9.36
C LEU A 139 -2.49 -1.90 9.89
N ARG A 140 -3.21 -3.01 9.66
CA ARG A 140 -4.55 -3.21 10.23
C ARG A 140 -4.51 -3.25 11.75
N SER A 141 -3.52 -3.94 12.34
CA SER A 141 -3.35 -4.00 13.79
C SER A 141 -3.04 -2.63 14.40
N LEU A 142 -2.19 -1.82 13.73
CA LEU A 142 -1.88 -0.46 14.16
C LEU A 142 -3.11 0.45 14.08
N ARG A 143 -3.91 0.34 13.01
CA ARG A 143 -5.16 1.11 12.88
C ARG A 143 -6.17 0.76 13.98
N ARG A 144 -6.36 -0.53 14.30
CA ARG A 144 -7.22 -0.94 15.43
C ARG A 144 -6.79 -0.37 16.77
N ARG A 145 -5.53 0.07 16.92
CA ARG A 145 -4.99 0.75 18.10
C ARG A 145 -5.10 2.29 18.02
N GLY A 146 -5.87 2.82 17.08
CA GLY A 146 -6.06 4.26 16.89
C GLY A 146 -4.93 4.97 16.10
N TRP A 147 -4.00 4.21 15.53
CA TRP A 147 -2.93 4.80 14.72
C TRP A 147 -3.38 5.04 13.27
N ASN A 148 -3.14 6.25 12.75
CA ASN A 148 -3.42 6.62 11.36
C ASN A 148 -4.92 6.52 11.00
N HIS A 149 -5.81 6.90 11.94
CA HIS A 149 -7.22 7.13 11.66
C HIS A 149 -7.38 8.37 10.79
N LYS A 150 -8.31 8.32 9.87
CA LYS A 150 -8.72 9.42 9.02
C LYS A 150 -10.10 9.89 9.42
N GLN A 151 -10.29 11.19 9.42
CA GLN A 151 -11.59 11.80 9.65
C GLN A 151 -12.38 11.87 8.36
N ALA A 152 -13.59 11.35 8.38
CA ALA A 152 -14.49 11.34 7.24
C ALA A 152 -15.78 12.09 7.55
N ILE A 153 -16.32 12.79 6.55
CA ILE A 153 -17.65 13.38 6.58
C ILE A 153 -18.53 12.61 5.60
N ILE A 154 -19.80 12.44 5.97
CA ILE A 154 -20.80 11.86 5.08
C ILE A 154 -21.82 12.96 4.73
N VAL A 155 -22.06 13.15 3.43
CA VAL A 155 -23.11 14.02 2.92
C VAL A 155 -24.34 13.18 2.63
N GLY A 156 -25.39 13.40 3.43
CA GLY A 156 -26.63 12.63 3.48
C GLY A 156 -26.78 11.89 4.81
N ALA A 157 -27.79 12.24 5.62
CA ALA A 157 -28.11 11.61 6.90
C ALA A 157 -29.31 10.64 6.80
N GLY A 158 -29.84 10.45 5.61
CA GLY A 158 -30.92 9.52 5.31
C GLY A 158 -30.49 8.05 5.41
N SER A 159 -31.36 7.14 4.95
CA SER A 159 -31.12 5.68 5.03
C SER A 159 -29.81 5.24 4.40
N TRP A 160 -29.41 5.83 3.29
CA TRP A 160 -28.16 5.55 2.60
C TRP A 160 -26.92 5.97 3.42
N GLY A 161 -26.91 7.19 3.94
CA GLY A 161 -25.80 7.68 4.75
C GLY A 161 -25.63 6.86 6.04
N ARG A 162 -26.73 6.48 6.67
CA ARG A 162 -26.73 5.59 7.86
C ARG A 162 -26.20 4.20 7.51
N GLU A 163 -26.54 3.63 6.36
CA GLU A 163 -26.00 2.35 5.91
C GLU A 163 -24.48 2.43 5.61
N VAL A 164 -24.03 3.50 4.95
CA VAL A 164 -22.61 3.75 4.70
C VAL A 164 -21.88 3.87 6.03
N ALA A 165 -22.39 4.65 6.97
CA ALA A 165 -21.82 4.80 8.31
C ALA A 165 -21.68 3.46 9.05
N ALA A 166 -22.73 2.66 9.05
CA ALA A 166 -22.73 1.34 9.68
C ALA A 166 -21.69 0.40 9.05
N ARG A 167 -21.55 0.42 7.71
CA ARG A 167 -20.52 -0.36 7.01
C ARG A 167 -19.10 0.12 7.32
N LEU A 168 -18.87 1.43 7.37
CA LEU A 168 -17.57 2.00 7.73
C LEU A 168 -17.21 1.66 9.17
N LYS A 169 -18.15 1.77 10.10
CA LYS A 169 -17.97 1.41 11.51
C LYS A 169 -17.67 -0.09 11.69
N ALA A 170 -18.34 -0.97 10.94
CA ALA A 170 -18.05 -2.40 10.92
C ALA A 170 -16.66 -2.72 10.34
N ALA A 171 -16.09 -1.81 9.55
CA ALA A 171 -14.80 -1.96 8.90
C ALA A 171 -13.69 -1.18 9.65
N GLU A 172 -13.53 -1.39 10.98
CA GLU A 172 -12.51 -0.75 11.82
C GLU A 172 -11.10 -0.78 11.24
N TRP A 173 -10.81 -1.82 10.43
CA TRP A 173 -9.52 -1.98 9.75
C TRP A 173 -9.24 -0.90 8.69
N MET A 174 -10.27 -0.16 8.23
CA MET A 174 -10.09 0.97 7.31
C MET A 174 -9.51 2.19 8.04
N GLY A 175 -9.70 2.28 9.36
CA GLY A 175 -9.24 3.41 10.17
C GLY A 175 -9.89 4.72 9.69
N LEU A 176 -11.22 4.71 9.51
CA LEU A 176 -12.03 5.88 9.16
C LEU A 176 -12.96 6.17 10.33
N ASP A 177 -12.85 7.39 10.89
CA ASP A 177 -13.74 7.90 11.92
C ASP A 177 -14.68 8.92 11.29
N ILE A 178 -15.99 8.68 11.42
CA ILE A 178 -17.00 9.62 10.93
C ILE A 178 -17.13 10.72 11.98
N VAL A 179 -16.80 11.95 11.60
CA VAL A 179 -16.81 13.10 12.51
C VAL A 179 -18.07 13.94 12.40
N ALA A 180 -18.74 13.93 11.24
CA ALA A 180 -19.97 14.67 11.03
C ALA A 180 -20.77 14.15 9.84
N PHE A 181 -22.07 14.44 9.87
CA PHE A 181 -22.97 14.33 8.72
C PHE A 181 -23.44 15.72 8.31
N PHE A 182 -23.67 15.89 7.02
CA PHE A 182 -24.32 17.05 6.43
C PHE A 182 -25.51 16.60 5.61
N ASP A 183 -26.69 17.20 5.82
CA ASP A 183 -27.91 16.84 5.09
C ASP A 183 -28.66 18.10 4.65
N PRO A 184 -29.16 18.16 3.41
CA PRO A 184 -30.01 19.25 2.95
C PRO A 184 -31.40 19.26 3.62
N ASP A 185 -31.83 18.14 4.21
CA ASP A 185 -33.12 18.03 4.89
C ASP A 185 -32.97 18.44 6.36
N ASP A 186 -33.66 19.54 6.72
CA ASP A 186 -33.66 20.09 8.07
C ASP A 186 -34.21 19.10 9.12
N THR A 187 -35.01 18.12 8.71
CA THR A 187 -35.57 17.10 9.63
C THR A 187 -34.49 16.23 10.30
N HIS A 188 -33.33 16.13 9.72
CA HIS A 188 -32.19 15.36 10.27
C HIS A 188 -31.22 16.22 11.08
N HIS A 189 -31.36 17.56 11.05
CA HIS A 189 -30.42 18.43 11.74
C HIS A 189 -30.52 18.27 13.27
N GLY A 190 -29.34 18.07 13.89
CA GLY A 190 -29.23 17.83 15.33
C GLY A 190 -29.37 16.36 15.74
N ASP A 191 -29.66 15.45 14.80
CA ASP A 191 -29.57 14.01 15.04
C ASP A 191 -28.12 13.60 15.36
N ASP A 192 -27.98 12.56 16.18
CA ASP A 192 -26.71 11.85 16.36
C ASP A 192 -26.82 10.47 15.68
N ILE A 193 -25.95 10.21 14.75
CA ILE A 193 -25.89 8.93 14.03
C ILE A 193 -24.61 8.21 14.46
N ASP A 194 -24.78 7.21 15.32
CA ASP A 194 -23.68 6.36 15.81
C ASP A 194 -22.53 7.12 16.49
N GLY A 195 -22.79 8.28 17.09
CA GLY A 195 -21.82 9.12 17.78
C GLY A 195 -21.24 10.26 16.91
N ALA A 196 -21.76 10.45 15.71
CA ALA A 196 -21.41 11.57 14.83
C ALA A 196 -22.63 12.48 14.61
N PRO A 197 -22.52 13.79 14.89
CA PRO A 197 -23.65 14.73 14.79
C PRO A 197 -23.99 15.05 13.33
N VAL A 198 -25.27 15.29 13.06
CA VAL A 198 -25.74 15.95 11.83
C VAL A 198 -25.62 17.46 12.04
N VAL A 199 -24.56 18.07 11.50
CA VAL A 199 -24.19 19.47 11.76
C VAL A 199 -25.14 20.47 11.07
N GLY A 200 -25.73 20.08 9.95
CA GLY A 200 -26.66 20.90 9.20
C GLY A 200 -26.51 20.77 7.69
N HIS A 201 -26.97 21.82 6.99
CA HIS A 201 -26.92 21.88 5.54
C HIS A 201 -25.48 21.93 5.01
N TYR A 202 -25.22 21.39 3.81
CA TYR A 202 -23.90 21.33 3.20
C TYR A 202 -23.26 22.72 2.94
N ASP A 203 -24.05 23.81 2.96
CA ASP A 203 -23.51 25.18 2.89
C ASP A 203 -22.59 25.54 4.06
N ARG A 204 -22.73 24.83 5.19
CA ARG A 204 -21.85 24.98 6.35
C ARG A 204 -20.56 24.16 6.23
N LEU A 205 -20.45 23.30 5.22
CA LEU A 205 -19.28 22.45 5.02
C LEU A 205 -17.96 23.25 4.90
N PRO A 206 -17.88 24.39 4.16
CA PRO A 206 -16.64 25.17 4.10
C PRO A 206 -16.20 25.68 5.45
N GLU A 207 -17.11 26.20 6.26
CA GLU A 207 -16.82 26.70 7.62
C GLU A 207 -16.36 25.56 8.54
N PHE A 208 -16.96 24.39 8.42
CA PHE A 208 -16.59 23.20 9.20
C PHE A 208 -15.20 22.71 8.83
N LEU A 209 -14.83 22.72 7.54
CA LEU A 209 -13.52 22.31 7.05
C LEU A 209 -12.40 23.29 7.44
N GLU A 210 -12.71 24.55 7.72
CA GLU A 210 -11.73 25.51 8.25
C GLU A 210 -11.36 25.21 9.71
N ASN A 211 -12.27 24.63 10.48
CA ASN A 211 -12.11 24.39 11.92
C ASN A 211 -11.85 22.92 12.27
N THR A 212 -12.00 21.99 11.32
CA THR A 212 -11.87 20.55 11.56
C THR A 212 -11.06 19.92 10.42
N GLU A 213 -10.02 19.19 10.78
CA GLU A 213 -9.26 18.43 9.80
C GLU A 213 -10.09 17.26 9.28
N VAL A 214 -10.40 17.26 8.00
CA VAL A 214 -11.18 16.21 7.34
C VAL A 214 -10.38 15.65 6.18
N ASP A 215 -10.25 14.33 6.15
CA ASP A 215 -9.48 13.62 5.14
C ASP A 215 -10.31 13.20 3.92
N ASP A 216 -11.52 12.72 4.15
CA ASP A 216 -12.35 12.13 3.12
C ASP A 216 -13.81 12.65 3.25
N ILE A 217 -14.44 12.98 2.13
CA ILE A 217 -15.85 13.36 2.03
C ILE A 217 -16.58 12.33 1.17
N TRP A 218 -17.59 11.71 1.76
CA TRP A 218 -18.43 10.70 1.11
C TRP A 218 -19.78 11.32 0.73
N ILE A 219 -20.18 11.16 -0.53
CA ILE A 219 -21.42 11.72 -1.10
C ILE A 219 -22.28 10.58 -1.61
#